data_75e5e9d00141a2235f9d97d6ab0c210e
#
_entry.id   75e5e9d00141a2235f9d97d6ab0c210e
#
_cell.length_a   1.000
_cell.length_b   1.000
_cell.length_c   1.000
_cell.angle_alpha   90.00
_cell.angle_beta   90.00
_cell.angle_gamma   90.00
#
_symmetry.space_group_name_H-M   'P 1'
#
loop_
_entity.id
_entity.type
_entity.pdbx_description
1 polymer ?
#
loop_
_entity_poly.entity_id
_entity_poly.type
_entity_poly.pdbx_seq_one_letter_code
_entity_poly.pdbx_strand_id
1 'polypeptide(L)'
;MNFTVPEETLEIINGLKQFIDKKVIPLEEENAGLLYNERNYYLENGRRHPKVESLRKEVRVASAEAGFYTMFGDKELGGEELGPITALLTQEAIAKNYPNRKLIDPIVIPSPFTNGITPVLRGLKQELKDEYLDGIRKGEKTLCFGLTEPDAGSDVWGIKTKAVKVNNEWVINGTKQWITNAPYADYCMLFAVTNPELHAKRKGGITCFFVETNSTGFNVDSVIPVMGELGGDAGIISIEQLRVPEENIIGELDQGFTKAMHGINNGRLGMSGKCIGSAQWALKQAIDYANMRKTFGKTIGEHQTIQNMIAESAMDIYAARNMALHCAWKIENTKKTTGERNLDGKSLLYGNVRACI
;
A
#
# COMPACT_ATOMS: atom_id res chain seq x y z
N MET A 1 -29.43 -4.47 -4.20
CA MET A 1 -27.97 -4.47 -4.46
C MET A 1 -27.80 -4.82 -5.93
N ASN A 2 -27.10 -4.00 -6.70
CA ASN A 2 -26.78 -4.32 -8.08
C ASN A 2 -25.40 -5.01 -8.11
N PHE A 3 -25.33 -6.24 -8.63
CA PHE A 3 -24.11 -7.02 -8.73
C PHE A 3 -23.36 -6.80 -10.07
N THR A 4 -23.91 -5.96 -10.93
CA THR A 4 -23.27 -5.63 -12.20
C THR A 4 -22.05 -4.75 -11.95
N VAL A 5 -20.89 -5.17 -12.47
CA VAL A 5 -19.69 -4.32 -12.44
C VAL A 5 -19.95 -3.10 -13.31
N PRO A 6 -19.67 -1.88 -12.82
CA PRO A 6 -19.82 -0.66 -13.64
C PRO A 6 -19.00 -0.74 -14.92
N GLU A 7 -19.55 -0.30 -16.04
CA GLU A 7 -18.89 -0.33 -17.36
C GLU A 7 -17.57 0.45 -17.33
N GLU A 8 -17.57 1.64 -16.71
CA GLU A 8 -16.38 2.45 -16.48
C GLU A 8 -15.27 1.67 -15.76
N THR A 9 -15.61 0.86 -14.75
CA THR A 9 -14.63 0.01 -14.05
C THR A 9 -14.02 -1.04 -14.97
N LEU A 10 -14.83 -1.62 -15.88
CA LEU A 10 -14.31 -2.59 -16.85
C LEU A 10 -13.39 -1.92 -17.87
N GLU A 11 -13.71 -0.73 -18.32
CA GLU A 11 -12.88 0.07 -19.23
C GLU A 11 -11.53 0.42 -18.59
N ILE A 12 -11.53 0.87 -17.33
CA ILE A 12 -10.32 1.15 -16.57
C ILE A 12 -9.44 -0.10 -16.45
N ILE A 13 -10.03 -1.24 -16.08
CA ILE A 13 -9.30 -2.52 -15.98
C ILE A 13 -8.72 -2.93 -17.34
N ASN A 14 -9.46 -2.78 -18.42
CA ASN A 14 -8.98 -3.12 -19.76
C ASN A 14 -7.86 -2.18 -20.21
N GLY A 15 -7.98 -0.88 -19.98
CA GLY A 15 -6.92 0.10 -20.25
C GLY A 15 -5.65 -0.20 -19.47
N LEU A 16 -5.79 -0.49 -18.19
CA LEU A 16 -4.67 -0.87 -17.32
C LEU A 16 -3.98 -2.16 -17.79
N LYS A 17 -4.73 -3.18 -18.19
CA LYS A 17 -4.15 -4.41 -18.76
C LYS A 17 -3.38 -4.12 -20.04
N GLN A 18 -3.92 -3.32 -20.94
CA GLN A 18 -3.23 -2.91 -22.16
C GLN A 18 -1.93 -2.14 -21.87
N PHE A 19 -1.94 -1.26 -20.86
CA PHE A 19 -0.74 -0.55 -20.41
C PHE A 19 0.31 -1.54 -19.91
N ILE A 20 -0.08 -2.46 -19.02
CA ILE A 20 0.82 -3.47 -18.47
C ILE A 20 1.41 -4.33 -19.60
N ASP A 21 0.58 -4.87 -20.49
CA ASP A 21 0.99 -5.75 -21.57
C ASP A 21 1.92 -5.06 -22.58
N LYS A 22 1.71 -3.76 -22.86
CA LYS A 22 2.48 -3.03 -23.89
C LYS A 22 3.73 -2.33 -23.34
N LYS A 23 3.75 -1.94 -22.05
CA LYS A 23 4.83 -1.14 -21.47
C LYS A 23 5.61 -1.88 -20.40
N VAL A 24 4.91 -2.57 -19.48
CA VAL A 24 5.57 -3.16 -18.31
C VAL A 24 6.13 -4.55 -18.63
N ILE A 25 5.34 -5.41 -19.27
CA ILE A 25 5.78 -6.78 -19.60
C ILE A 25 7.03 -6.81 -20.48
N PRO A 26 7.12 -6.06 -21.60
CA PRO A 26 8.33 -6.06 -22.43
C PRO A 26 9.56 -5.58 -21.66
N LEU A 27 9.42 -4.52 -20.83
CA LEU A 27 10.52 -4.02 -20.00
C LEU A 27 10.98 -5.07 -18.97
N GLU A 28 10.04 -5.80 -18.39
CA GLU A 28 10.33 -6.85 -17.42
C GLU A 28 11.02 -8.06 -18.09
N GLU A 29 10.57 -8.46 -19.28
CA GLU A 29 11.16 -9.56 -20.07
C GLU A 29 12.56 -9.24 -20.56
N GLU A 30 12.80 -8.02 -21.03
CA GLU A 30 14.14 -7.54 -21.41
C GLU A 30 15.14 -7.59 -20.26
N ASN A 31 14.66 -7.36 -19.04
CA ASN A 31 15.48 -7.34 -17.82
C ASN A 31 15.30 -8.61 -16.94
N ALA A 32 14.78 -9.71 -17.50
CA ALA A 32 14.42 -10.91 -16.74
C ALA A 32 15.61 -11.52 -15.97
N GLY A 33 16.81 -11.51 -16.54
CA GLY A 33 18.03 -12.01 -15.88
C GLY A 33 18.42 -11.24 -14.62
N LEU A 34 18.01 -9.98 -14.51
CA LEU A 34 18.17 -9.17 -13.32
C LEU A 34 17.00 -9.37 -12.34
N LEU A 35 15.76 -9.32 -12.85
CA LEU A 35 14.55 -9.25 -12.04
C LEU A 35 14.15 -10.59 -11.41
N TYR A 36 14.41 -11.72 -12.08
CA TYR A 36 14.04 -13.06 -11.62
C TYR A 36 15.20 -13.87 -11.03
N ASN A 37 16.37 -13.26 -10.90
CA ASN A 37 17.48 -13.85 -10.16
C ASN A 37 17.72 -13.03 -8.88
N GLU A 38 17.36 -13.58 -7.73
CA GLU A 38 17.46 -12.94 -6.43
C GLU A 38 18.87 -12.39 -6.14
N ARG A 39 19.93 -13.09 -6.58
CA ARG A 39 21.32 -12.67 -6.41
C ARG A 39 21.71 -11.46 -7.24
N ASN A 40 20.97 -11.19 -8.32
CA ASN A 40 21.15 -10.01 -9.15
C ASN A 40 20.18 -8.89 -8.74
N TYR A 41 19.01 -9.27 -8.22
CA TYR A 41 17.97 -8.35 -7.78
C TYR A 41 18.37 -7.57 -6.53
N TYR A 42 19.04 -8.25 -5.58
CA TYR A 42 19.48 -7.65 -4.32
C TYR A 42 21.01 -7.52 -4.26
N LEU A 43 21.48 -6.47 -3.56
CA LEU A 43 22.86 -6.31 -3.14
C LEU A 43 23.12 -7.14 -1.86
N GLU A 44 24.38 -7.31 -1.47
CA GLU A 44 24.78 -8.04 -0.26
C GLU A 44 24.13 -7.50 1.04
N ASN A 45 23.85 -6.19 1.09
CA ASN A 45 23.19 -5.55 2.23
C ASN A 45 21.64 -5.69 2.19
N GLY A 46 21.09 -6.53 1.33
CA GLY A 46 19.65 -6.78 1.18
C GLY A 46 18.87 -5.67 0.47
N ARG A 47 19.51 -4.58 0.05
CA ARG A 47 18.85 -3.54 -0.75
C ARG A 47 18.74 -3.97 -2.21
N ARG A 48 17.70 -3.51 -2.90
CA ARG A 48 17.56 -3.75 -4.33
C ARG A 48 18.72 -3.14 -5.12
N HIS A 49 19.12 -3.80 -6.19
CA HIS A 49 20.14 -3.29 -7.10
C HIS A 49 19.69 -1.94 -7.72
N PRO A 50 20.56 -0.93 -7.88
CA PRO A 50 20.19 0.39 -8.40
C PRO A 50 19.45 0.35 -9.76
N LYS A 51 19.82 -0.59 -10.64
CA LYS A 51 19.11 -0.78 -11.92
C LYS A 51 17.66 -1.25 -11.71
N VAL A 52 17.38 -2.06 -10.68
CA VAL A 52 16.01 -2.46 -10.33
C VAL A 52 15.20 -1.23 -9.91
N GLU A 53 15.77 -0.36 -9.07
CA GLU A 53 15.10 0.90 -8.67
C GLU A 53 14.87 1.83 -9.86
N SER A 54 15.81 1.91 -10.80
CA SER A 54 15.63 2.67 -12.04
C SER A 54 14.45 2.15 -12.87
N LEU A 55 14.34 0.82 -13.04
CA LEU A 55 13.22 0.19 -13.76
C LEU A 55 11.88 0.42 -13.04
N ARG A 56 11.86 0.31 -11.72
CA ARG A 56 10.68 0.60 -10.90
C ARG A 56 10.25 2.05 -11.04
N LYS A 57 11.19 3.00 -11.05
CA LYS A 57 10.92 4.42 -11.29
C LYS A 57 10.36 4.66 -12.69
N GLU A 58 10.94 4.05 -13.72
CA GLU A 58 10.47 4.14 -15.11
C GLU A 58 9.01 3.71 -15.24
N VAL A 59 8.64 2.57 -14.62
CA VAL A 59 7.26 2.09 -14.63
C VAL A 59 6.33 3.03 -13.85
N ARG A 60 6.75 3.57 -12.69
CA ARG A 60 5.94 4.53 -11.92
C ARG A 60 5.63 5.79 -12.74
N VAL A 61 6.67 6.35 -13.39
CA VAL A 61 6.52 7.56 -14.22
C VAL A 61 5.60 7.27 -15.40
N ALA A 62 5.82 6.18 -16.14
CA ALA A 62 4.95 5.79 -17.25
C ALA A 62 3.50 5.53 -16.81
N SER A 63 3.30 4.95 -15.62
CA SER A 63 1.96 4.75 -15.06
C SER A 63 1.30 6.07 -14.66
N ALA A 64 2.06 7.03 -14.16
CA ALA A 64 1.56 8.37 -13.83
C ALA A 64 1.15 9.15 -15.10
N GLU A 65 1.97 9.10 -16.15
CA GLU A 65 1.64 9.68 -17.46
C GLU A 65 0.39 9.06 -18.09
N ALA A 66 0.16 7.76 -17.87
CA ALA A 66 -1.03 7.05 -18.33
C ALA A 66 -2.25 7.22 -17.42
N GLY A 67 -2.14 7.93 -16.30
CA GLY A 67 -3.23 8.22 -15.36
C GLY A 67 -3.52 7.12 -14.33
N PHE A 68 -2.81 5.97 -14.36
CA PHE A 68 -3.08 4.86 -13.44
C PHE A 68 -2.46 5.05 -12.05
N TYR A 69 -1.33 5.77 -11.97
CA TYR A 69 -0.60 5.93 -10.72
C TYR A 69 -1.36 6.72 -9.66
N THR A 70 -2.16 7.71 -10.07
CA THR A 70 -2.92 8.60 -9.18
C THR A 70 -4.43 8.32 -9.15
N MET A 71 -4.93 7.34 -9.88
CA MET A 71 -6.37 7.13 -10.10
C MET A 71 -7.18 6.88 -8.82
N PHE A 72 -6.57 6.33 -7.76
CA PHE A 72 -7.21 6.14 -6.45
C PHE A 72 -6.83 7.21 -5.42
N GLY A 73 -5.95 8.13 -5.83
CA GLY A 73 -5.56 9.27 -5.00
C GLY A 73 -6.67 10.31 -4.90
N ASP A 74 -6.56 11.14 -3.90
CA ASP A 74 -7.49 12.20 -3.58
C ASP A 74 -7.49 13.30 -4.64
N LYS A 75 -8.69 13.79 -5.01
CA LYS A 75 -8.83 14.92 -5.94
C LYS A 75 -8.14 16.20 -5.46
N GLU A 76 -8.20 16.48 -4.16
CA GLU A 76 -7.50 17.62 -3.56
C GLU A 76 -5.97 17.55 -3.76
N LEU A 77 -5.44 16.33 -3.88
CA LEU A 77 -4.04 16.08 -4.12
C LEU A 77 -3.70 15.83 -5.60
N GLY A 78 -4.66 16.00 -6.50
CA GLY A 78 -4.51 15.80 -7.95
C GLY A 78 -4.67 14.35 -8.41
N GLY A 79 -5.44 13.53 -7.69
CA GLY A 79 -5.89 12.22 -8.10
C GLY A 79 -7.30 12.22 -8.68
N GLU A 80 -7.78 11.05 -9.12
CA GLU A 80 -9.14 10.88 -9.68
C GLU A 80 -10.17 10.43 -8.63
N GLU A 81 -9.72 10.02 -7.45
CA GLU A 81 -10.57 9.54 -6.35
C GLU A 81 -11.57 8.45 -6.76
N LEU A 82 -11.13 7.52 -7.62
CA LEU A 82 -11.98 6.40 -8.04
C LEU A 82 -12.46 5.59 -6.84
N GLY A 83 -13.70 5.11 -6.95
CA GLY A 83 -14.42 4.48 -5.84
C GLY A 83 -13.84 3.16 -5.36
N PRO A 84 -14.25 2.72 -4.15
CA PRO A 84 -13.73 1.50 -3.52
C PRO A 84 -14.07 0.22 -4.28
N ILE A 85 -15.18 0.16 -5.02
CA ILE A 85 -15.51 -0.98 -5.89
C ILE A 85 -14.48 -1.09 -7.01
N THR A 86 -14.16 0.01 -7.68
CA THR A 86 -13.15 0.05 -8.74
C THR A 86 -11.78 -0.34 -8.19
N ALA A 87 -11.40 0.16 -7.02
CA ALA A 87 -10.13 -0.18 -6.37
C ALA A 87 -10.01 -1.69 -6.07
N LEU A 88 -11.06 -2.30 -5.49
CA LEU A 88 -11.11 -3.73 -5.21
C LEU A 88 -10.95 -4.57 -6.48
N LEU A 89 -11.77 -4.28 -7.50
CA LEU A 89 -11.81 -5.05 -8.75
C LEU A 89 -10.55 -4.88 -9.59
N THR A 90 -9.93 -3.72 -9.58
CA THR A 90 -8.66 -3.47 -10.26
C THR A 90 -7.52 -4.28 -9.62
N GLN A 91 -7.43 -4.31 -8.29
CA GLN A 91 -6.43 -5.11 -7.57
C GLN A 91 -6.67 -6.62 -7.76
N GLU A 92 -7.94 -7.07 -7.76
CA GLU A 92 -8.32 -8.44 -8.11
C GLU A 92 -7.83 -8.81 -9.53
N ALA A 93 -8.08 -7.93 -10.50
CA ALA A 93 -7.69 -8.15 -11.89
C ALA A 93 -6.16 -8.24 -12.08
N ILE A 94 -5.39 -7.35 -11.43
CA ILE A 94 -3.92 -7.40 -11.48
C ILE A 94 -3.41 -8.71 -10.90
N ALA A 95 -3.80 -9.05 -9.69
CA ALA A 95 -3.29 -10.24 -8.99
C ALA A 95 -3.66 -11.54 -9.72
N LYS A 96 -4.85 -11.59 -10.36
CA LYS A 96 -5.29 -12.73 -11.15
C LYS A 96 -4.52 -12.92 -12.45
N ASN A 97 -4.24 -11.82 -13.18
CA ASN A 97 -3.69 -11.90 -14.54
C ASN A 97 -2.16 -11.80 -14.59
N TYR A 98 -1.54 -11.19 -13.57
CA TYR A 98 -0.10 -10.92 -13.55
C TYR A 98 0.57 -11.43 -12.26
N PRO A 99 0.46 -12.72 -11.94
CA PRO A 99 1.06 -13.28 -10.73
C PRO A 99 2.58 -13.23 -10.81
N ASN A 100 3.23 -13.00 -9.68
CA ASN A 100 4.69 -13.05 -9.51
C ASN A 100 5.50 -12.09 -10.41
N ARG A 101 4.89 -11.02 -10.93
CA ARG A 101 5.59 -10.00 -11.72
C ARG A 101 6.30 -8.99 -10.81
N LYS A 102 7.54 -8.66 -11.14
CA LYS A 102 8.44 -7.84 -10.30
C LYS A 102 8.24 -6.34 -10.47
N LEU A 103 7.69 -5.89 -11.61
CA LEU A 103 7.51 -4.46 -11.95
C LEU A 103 6.03 -3.99 -11.93
N ILE A 104 5.09 -4.80 -11.45
CA ILE A 104 3.67 -4.44 -11.49
C ILE A 104 3.17 -3.97 -10.12
N ASP A 105 3.18 -4.81 -9.11
CA ASP A 105 2.64 -4.49 -7.78
C ASP A 105 3.76 -4.22 -6.76
N PRO A 106 3.73 -3.16 -6.00
CA PRO A 106 2.84 -1.98 -5.97
C PRO A 106 3.40 -0.77 -6.77
N ILE A 107 3.85 -1.00 -7.99
CA ILE A 107 4.57 0.00 -8.79
C ILE A 107 3.63 0.75 -9.71
N VAL A 108 2.81 0.01 -10.48
CA VAL A 108 1.84 0.59 -11.42
C VAL A 108 0.73 1.31 -10.65
N ILE A 109 0.21 0.68 -9.59
CA ILE A 109 -0.74 1.30 -8.67
C ILE A 109 -0.05 1.39 -7.31
N PRO A 110 0.19 2.59 -6.79
CA PRO A 110 0.93 2.77 -5.55
C PRO A 110 0.16 2.27 -4.33
N SER A 111 0.91 1.83 -3.33
CA SER A 111 0.38 1.65 -1.99
C SER A 111 0.00 3.02 -1.39
N PRO A 112 -1.12 3.12 -0.65
CA PRO A 112 -1.52 4.38 -0.01
C PRO A 112 -0.57 4.85 1.09
N PHE A 113 0.52 4.12 1.37
CA PHE A 113 1.49 4.49 2.41
C PHE A 113 2.90 4.71 1.91
N THR A 114 3.26 4.14 0.77
CA THR A 114 4.68 4.05 0.39
C THR A 114 5.03 4.80 -0.89
N ASN A 115 4.07 4.89 -1.79
CA ASN A 115 4.39 5.44 -3.11
C ASN A 115 3.41 6.49 -3.56
N GLY A 116 2.86 7.09 -4.12
CA GLY A 116 1.84 7.95 -4.61
C GLY A 116 1.20 8.87 -3.58
N ILE A 117 0.13 9.53 -3.98
CA ILE A 117 -0.62 10.47 -3.15
C ILE A 117 -1.53 9.72 -2.18
N THR A 118 -1.26 9.89 -0.89
CA THR A 118 -2.03 9.30 0.22
C THR A 118 -2.91 10.36 0.87
N PRO A 119 -4.11 10.00 1.39
CA PRO A 119 -4.97 10.93 2.12
C PRO A 119 -4.30 11.63 3.31
N VAL A 120 -3.21 11.06 3.84
CA VAL A 120 -2.44 11.67 4.92
C VAL A 120 -1.85 13.03 4.49
N LEU A 121 -1.43 13.14 3.22
CA LEU A 121 -0.83 14.36 2.65
C LEU A 121 -1.81 15.54 2.50
N ARG A 122 -3.13 15.32 2.67
CA ARG A 122 -4.10 16.43 2.75
C ARG A 122 -3.72 17.44 3.84
N GLY A 123 -3.15 16.95 4.94
CA GLY A 123 -2.74 17.76 6.07
C GLY A 123 -1.47 18.57 5.87
N LEU A 124 -0.77 18.44 4.75
CA LEU A 124 0.39 19.29 4.44
C LEU A 124 -0.04 20.75 4.27
N LYS A 125 0.83 21.68 4.72
CA LYS A 125 0.69 23.10 4.38
C LYS A 125 0.84 23.32 2.89
N GLN A 126 0.26 24.39 2.36
CA GLN A 126 0.22 24.64 0.92
C GLN A 126 1.64 24.75 0.31
N GLU A 127 2.55 25.40 1.02
CA GLU A 127 3.94 25.56 0.59
C GLU A 127 4.64 24.21 0.37
N LEU A 128 4.42 23.24 1.28
CA LEU A 128 4.97 21.89 1.14
C LEU A 128 4.27 21.08 0.03
N LYS A 129 2.96 21.31 -0.18
CA LYS A 129 2.25 20.72 -1.32
C LYS A 129 2.83 21.20 -2.64
N ASP A 130 3.07 22.51 -2.75
CA ASP A 130 3.61 23.14 -3.96
C ASP A 130 5.03 22.66 -4.27
N GLU A 131 5.83 22.39 -3.24
CA GLU A 131 7.22 21.95 -3.36
C GLU A 131 7.34 20.44 -3.67
N TYR A 132 6.61 19.59 -2.95
CA TYR A 132 6.87 18.15 -2.95
C TYR A 132 5.86 17.31 -3.71
N LEU A 133 4.62 17.77 -3.87
CA LEU A 133 3.53 16.92 -4.34
C LEU A 133 3.66 16.54 -5.82
N ASP A 134 4.21 17.42 -6.64
CA ASP A 134 4.35 17.18 -8.08
C ASP A 134 5.25 15.97 -8.38
N GLY A 135 6.41 15.88 -7.73
CA GLY A 135 7.30 14.73 -7.85
C GLY A 135 6.69 13.41 -7.38
N ILE A 136 5.85 13.47 -6.33
CA ILE A 136 5.12 12.30 -5.82
C ILE A 136 4.05 11.86 -6.82
N ARG A 137 3.25 12.79 -7.34
CA ARG A 137 2.22 12.51 -8.35
C ARG A 137 2.77 11.90 -9.63
N LYS A 138 3.91 12.39 -10.08
CA LYS A 138 4.59 11.90 -11.29
C LYS A 138 5.31 10.56 -11.09
N GLY A 139 5.29 9.98 -9.89
CA GLY A 139 6.00 8.74 -9.59
C GLY A 139 7.53 8.86 -9.56
N GLU A 140 8.06 10.09 -9.62
CA GLU A 140 9.50 10.39 -9.54
C GLU A 140 10.03 10.23 -8.12
N LYS A 141 9.20 10.57 -7.13
CA LYS A 141 9.47 10.55 -5.70
C LYS A 141 8.55 9.58 -4.97
N THR A 142 9.05 8.97 -3.92
CA THR A 142 8.31 7.98 -3.13
C THR A 142 8.35 8.29 -1.64
N LEU A 143 7.38 7.70 -0.92
CA LEU A 143 7.25 7.89 0.52
C LEU A 143 7.40 6.55 1.27
N CYS A 144 7.63 6.67 2.58
CA CYS A 144 7.41 5.59 3.53
C CYS A 144 6.57 6.08 4.73
N PHE A 145 6.04 5.12 5.50
CA PHE A 145 5.10 5.39 6.59
C PHE A 145 5.70 4.92 7.93
N GLY A 146 6.34 5.84 8.63
CA GLY A 146 7.12 5.59 9.85
C GLY A 146 6.28 5.57 11.12
N LEU A 147 5.42 4.57 11.30
CA LEU A 147 4.57 4.43 12.49
C LEU A 147 5.03 3.32 13.41
N THR A 148 5.20 2.11 12.89
CA THR A 148 5.50 0.89 13.65
C THR A 148 6.88 0.94 14.30
N GLU A 149 6.99 0.42 15.53
CA GLU A 149 8.21 0.33 16.32
C GLU A 149 8.48 -1.11 16.77
N PRO A 150 9.69 -1.45 17.27
CA PRO A 150 9.97 -2.80 17.74
C PRO A 150 8.96 -3.34 18.76
N ASP A 151 8.48 -2.48 19.67
CA ASP A 151 7.54 -2.85 20.73
C ASP A 151 6.08 -2.42 20.45
N ALA A 152 5.80 -1.80 19.30
CA ALA A 152 4.49 -1.24 18.99
C ALA A 152 4.08 -1.47 17.53
N GLY A 153 3.19 -2.43 17.32
CA GLY A 153 2.60 -2.76 16.02
C GLY A 153 1.08 -2.60 16.05
N SER A 154 0.34 -3.65 16.41
CA SER A 154 -1.13 -3.61 16.51
C SER A 154 -1.62 -2.63 17.57
N ASP A 155 -0.92 -2.52 18.70
CA ASP A 155 -1.14 -1.45 19.68
C ASP A 155 -0.26 -0.24 19.34
N VAL A 156 -0.75 0.62 18.48
CA VAL A 156 -0.07 1.87 18.07
C VAL A 156 0.16 2.83 19.24
N TRP A 157 -0.63 2.72 20.32
CA TRP A 157 -0.43 3.52 21.52
C TRP A 157 0.81 3.11 22.33
N GLY A 158 1.52 2.07 21.91
CA GLY A 158 2.79 1.65 22.50
C GLY A 158 4.02 2.35 21.91
N ILE A 159 3.88 3.27 20.93
CA ILE A 159 5.04 3.95 20.32
C ILE A 159 5.79 4.80 21.33
N LYS A 160 7.13 4.80 21.20
CA LYS A 160 8.07 5.47 22.13
C LYS A 160 8.88 6.58 21.47
N THR A 161 8.89 6.67 20.13
CA THR A 161 9.54 7.77 19.39
C THR A 161 8.98 9.09 19.90
N LYS A 162 9.86 10.00 20.36
CA LYS A 162 9.51 11.28 20.99
C LYS A 162 9.93 12.44 20.11
N ALA A 163 9.09 13.47 20.08
CA ALA A 163 9.41 14.76 19.50
C ALA A 163 9.31 15.84 20.58
N VAL A 164 10.37 16.61 20.76
CA VAL A 164 10.44 17.69 21.74
C VAL A 164 10.60 19.02 21.00
N LYS A 165 9.76 20.01 21.30
CA LYS A 165 9.84 21.33 20.66
C LYS A 165 11.03 22.11 21.21
N VAL A 166 11.88 22.60 20.31
CA VAL A 166 13.02 23.45 20.59
C VAL A 166 12.96 24.64 19.63
N ASN A 167 12.58 25.80 20.14
CA ASN A 167 12.28 26.99 19.33
C ASN A 167 11.16 26.70 18.30
N ASN A 168 11.42 26.88 17.01
CA ASN A 168 10.48 26.64 15.91
C ASN A 168 10.68 25.28 15.25
N GLU A 169 11.43 24.37 15.88
CA GLU A 169 11.71 23.05 15.37
C GLU A 169 11.31 21.97 16.39
N TRP A 170 11.12 20.76 15.88
CA TRP A 170 10.94 19.56 16.67
C TRP A 170 12.20 18.71 16.58
N VAL A 171 12.74 18.30 17.71
CA VAL A 171 13.87 17.37 17.82
C VAL A 171 13.30 15.99 18.09
N ILE A 172 13.49 15.06 17.14
CA ILE A 172 12.89 13.73 17.18
C ILE A 172 13.96 12.69 17.46
N ASN A 173 13.65 11.76 18.38
CA ASN A 173 14.49 10.62 18.72
C ASN A 173 13.63 9.35 18.86
N GLY A 174 14.12 8.23 18.33
CA GLY A 174 13.46 6.93 18.43
C GLY A 174 13.89 5.93 17.38
N THR A 175 13.14 4.84 17.27
CA THR A 175 13.40 3.77 16.30
C THR A 175 12.10 3.34 15.65
N LYS A 176 12.13 3.14 14.34
CA LYS A 176 11.01 2.57 13.58
C LYS A 176 11.41 1.25 12.97
N GLN A 177 10.48 0.30 12.88
CA GLN A 177 10.74 -1.04 12.36
C GLN A 177 9.63 -1.48 11.42
N TRP A 178 9.95 -2.37 10.49
CA TRP A 178 9.03 -2.86 9.46
C TRP A 178 8.51 -1.75 8.53
N ILE A 179 9.33 -0.73 8.29
CA ILE A 179 8.90 0.40 7.47
C ILE A 179 9.12 0.09 6.00
N THR A 180 8.04 -0.30 5.35
CA THR A 180 8.03 -0.60 3.90
C THR A 180 8.50 0.59 3.10
N ASN A 181 9.34 0.35 2.10
CA ASN A 181 9.97 1.32 1.24
C ASN A 181 11.00 2.25 1.90
N ALA A 182 11.25 2.15 3.20
CA ALA A 182 12.22 3.01 3.89
C ALA A 182 13.62 3.04 3.24
N PRO A 183 14.18 1.92 2.74
CA PRO A 183 15.49 1.94 2.10
C PRO A 183 15.57 2.74 0.79
N TYR A 184 14.43 3.12 0.21
CA TYR A 184 14.32 3.71 -1.14
C TYR A 184 13.47 4.98 -1.18
N ALA A 185 12.77 5.30 -0.11
CA ALA A 185 11.87 6.45 -0.04
C ALA A 185 12.65 7.77 -0.02
N ASP A 186 12.13 8.77 -0.72
CA ASP A 186 12.61 10.15 -0.65
C ASP A 186 12.08 10.86 0.59
N TYR A 187 10.86 10.51 1.02
CA TYR A 187 10.17 11.16 2.14
C TYR A 187 9.58 10.13 3.11
N CYS A 188 9.45 10.53 4.38
CA CYS A 188 8.83 9.73 5.42
C CYS A 188 7.70 10.51 6.09
N MET A 189 6.53 9.89 6.19
CA MET A 189 5.47 10.33 7.10
C MET A 189 5.79 9.73 8.48
N LEU A 190 6.46 10.51 9.32
CA LEU A 190 7.00 10.05 10.60
C LEU A 190 6.08 10.39 11.76
N PHE A 191 5.71 9.39 12.55
CA PHE A 191 4.85 9.56 13.73
C PHE A 191 5.68 9.54 15.02
N ALA A 192 5.49 10.56 15.84
CA ALA A 192 6.18 10.68 17.13
C ALA A 192 5.25 11.24 18.22
N VAL A 193 5.53 10.91 19.46
CA VAL A 193 4.83 11.43 20.64
C VAL A 193 5.28 12.85 20.89
N THR A 194 4.35 13.80 20.80
CA THR A 194 4.55 15.23 21.08
C THR A 194 3.97 15.64 22.42
N ASN A 195 2.94 14.93 22.91
CA ASN A 195 2.31 15.16 24.20
C ASN A 195 2.16 13.85 24.99
N PRO A 196 3.10 13.56 25.92
CA PRO A 196 3.08 12.32 26.69
C PRO A 196 1.83 12.12 27.56
N GLU A 197 1.22 13.21 28.04
CA GLU A 197 0.04 13.13 28.90
C GLU A 197 -1.22 12.69 28.13
N LEU A 198 -1.42 13.29 26.95
CA LEU A 198 -2.53 12.89 26.06
C LEU A 198 -2.31 11.48 25.52
N HIS A 199 -1.06 11.15 25.18
CA HIS A 199 -0.68 9.83 24.70
C HIS A 199 -0.94 8.73 25.74
N ALA A 200 -0.53 8.92 26.99
CA ALA A 200 -0.80 7.97 28.08
C ALA A 200 -2.31 7.74 28.34
N LYS A 201 -3.13 8.77 28.08
CA LYS A 201 -4.59 8.68 28.18
C LYS A 201 -5.24 8.12 26.89
N ARG A 202 -4.48 7.80 25.85
CA ARG A 202 -4.96 7.39 24.50
C ARG A 202 -5.96 8.39 23.87
N LYS A 203 -5.76 9.71 24.13
CA LYS A 203 -6.63 10.79 23.68
C LYS A 203 -5.98 11.72 22.64
N GLY A 204 -4.85 11.33 22.07
CA GLY A 204 -4.03 12.13 21.16
C GLY A 204 -2.56 12.09 21.57
N GLY A 205 -1.83 13.16 21.32
CA GLY A 205 -0.42 13.28 21.73
C GLY A 205 0.57 12.64 20.77
N ILE A 206 0.11 12.17 19.60
CA ILE A 206 0.94 11.70 18.49
C ILE A 206 0.80 12.70 17.35
N THR A 207 1.91 13.16 16.80
CA THR A 207 1.95 14.04 15.63
C THR A 207 2.60 13.33 14.45
N CYS A 208 2.12 13.61 13.25
CA CYS A 208 2.71 13.16 11.99
C CYS A 208 3.57 14.29 11.41
N PHE A 209 4.81 13.98 11.04
CA PHE A 209 5.76 14.89 10.44
C PHE A 209 6.10 14.47 9.02
N PHE A 210 6.24 15.42 8.10
CA PHE A 210 6.81 15.20 6.77
C PHE A 210 8.33 15.38 6.86
N VAL A 211 9.09 14.34 6.55
CA VAL A 211 10.54 14.30 6.71
C VAL A 211 11.20 13.87 5.42
N GLU A 212 12.22 14.58 4.97
CA GLU A 212 13.12 14.07 3.93
C GLU A 212 14.04 12.98 4.51
N THR A 213 14.14 11.84 3.84
CA THR A 213 14.90 10.68 4.36
C THR A 213 16.42 10.87 4.34
N ASN A 214 16.91 11.87 3.59
CA ASN A 214 18.31 12.28 3.57
C ASN A 214 18.68 13.31 4.68
N SER A 215 17.74 13.68 5.54
CA SER A 215 17.98 14.62 6.65
C SER A 215 18.95 14.03 7.66
N THR A 216 19.81 14.90 8.20
CA THR A 216 20.72 14.53 9.30
C THR A 216 19.94 13.99 10.51
N GLY A 217 20.29 12.82 10.97
CA GLY A 217 19.60 12.15 12.08
C GLY A 217 18.51 11.17 11.66
N PHE A 218 18.24 11.00 10.36
CA PHE A 218 17.39 9.93 9.83
C PHE A 218 18.26 8.87 9.15
N ASN A 219 18.36 7.67 9.75
CA ASN A 219 19.21 6.62 9.22
C ASN A 219 18.40 5.34 8.99
N VAL A 220 18.56 4.73 7.81
CA VAL A 220 18.06 3.39 7.53
C VAL A 220 19.18 2.41 7.82
N ASP A 221 19.13 1.80 9.01
CA ASP A 221 20.19 0.96 9.55
C ASP A 221 20.33 -0.37 8.82
N SER A 222 19.19 -0.99 8.49
CA SER A 222 19.17 -2.29 7.83
C SER A 222 17.89 -2.50 7.04
N VAL A 223 17.97 -3.43 6.10
CA VAL A 223 16.81 -4.01 5.40
C VAL A 223 16.45 -5.31 6.11
N ILE A 224 15.18 -5.55 6.31
CA ILE A 224 14.67 -6.75 6.95
C ILE A 224 14.41 -7.80 5.85
N PRO A 225 15.18 -8.89 5.78
CA PRO A 225 14.90 -9.96 4.83
C PRO A 225 13.62 -10.68 5.21
N VAL A 226 12.83 -11.04 4.19
CA VAL A 226 11.58 -11.76 4.38
C VAL A 226 11.67 -13.18 3.82
N MET A 227 10.78 -14.07 4.27
CA MET A 227 10.76 -15.46 3.80
C MET A 227 10.58 -15.51 2.26
N GLY A 228 11.51 -16.20 1.59
CA GLY A 228 11.51 -16.37 0.13
C GLY A 228 12.26 -15.30 -0.64
N GLU A 229 12.90 -14.33 0.03
CA GLU A 229 13.70 -13.27 -0.60
C GLU A 229 15.05 -13.06 0.08
N LEU A 230 16.10 -12.74 -0.69
CA LEU A 230 17.45 -12.45 -0.14
C LEU A 230 17.56 -11.03 0.43
N GLY A 231 16.55 -10.21 0.25
CA GLY A 231 16.47 -8.83 0.74
C GLY A 231 15.05 -8.44 1.05
N GLY A 232 14.71 -7.18 0.93
CA GLY A 232 13.35 -6.72 1.19
C GLY A 232 13.11 -5.23 0.95
N ASP A 233 11.86 -4.84 1.20
CA ASP A 233 11.39 -3.47 1.13
C ASP A 233 11.34 -2.79 2.50
N ALA A 234 11.23 -3.58 3.58
CA ALA A 234 11.07 -3.06 4.92
C ALA A 234 12.42 -2.77 5.56
N GLY A 235 12.52 -1.61 6.20
CA GLY A 235 13.72 -1.18 6.91
C GLY A 235 13.50 -0.96 8.39
N ILE A 236 14.62 -0.96 9.12
CA ILE A 236 14.76 -0.40 10.47
C ILE A 236 15.31 1.00 10.31
N ILE A 237 14.71 1.96 10.98
CA ILE A 237 15.12 3.37 10.96
C ILE A 237 15.53 3.77 12.37
N SER A 238 16.74 4.25 12.54
CA SER A 238 17.13 5.00 13.74
C SER A 238 16.98 6.51 13.51
N ILE A 239 16.46 7.17 14.51
CA ILE A 239 16.20 8.60 14.49
C ILE A 239 16.94 9.22 15.69
N GLU A 240 17.96 10.03 15.39
CA GLU A 240 18.85 10.60 16.38
C GLU A 240 19.00 12.12 16.18
N GLN A 241 18.45 12.90 17.11
CA GLN A 241 18.49 14.36 17.08
C GLN A 241 17.99 14.97 15.74
N LEU A 242 17.04 14.27 15.07
CA LEU A 242 16.46 14.72 13.83
C LEU A 242 15.68 16.02 14.07
N ARG A 243 16.09 17.09 13.38
CA ARG A 243 15.44 18.40 13.45
C ARG A 243 14.43 18.54 12.33
N VAL A 244 13.20 18.83 12.70
CA VAL A 244 12.07 18.98 11.77
C VAL A 244 11.40 20.32 12.05
N PRO A 245 11.29 21.22 11.05
CA PRO A 245 10.58 22.48 11.18
C PRO A 245 9.10 22.28 11.57
N GLU A 246 8.52 23.25 12.28
CA GLU A 246 7.12 23.17 12.71
C GLU A 246 6.14 23.15 11.52
N GLU A 247 6.50 23.78 10.42
CA GLU A 247 5.73 23.75 9.16
C GLU A 247 5.57 22.38 8.55
N ASN A 248 6.47 21.44 8.86
CA ASN A 248 6.44 20.07 8.36
C ASN A 248 5.46 19.15 9.12
N ILE A 249 4.68 19.68 10.06
CA ILE A 249 3.59 18.93 10.69
C ILE A 249 2.51 18.64 9.64
N ILE A 250 2.12 17.38 9.52
CA ILE A 250 1.00 16.96 8.68
C ILE A 250 -0.29 16.99 9.51
N GLY A 251 -1.16 17.93 9.20
CA GLY A 251 -2.42 18.14 9.93
C GLY A 251 -2.22 18.93 11.23
N GLU A 252 -2.89 18.51 12.29
CA GLU A 252 -2.87 19.19 13.57
C GLU A 252 -1.90 18.54 14.55
N LEU A 253 -1.28 19.33 15.40
CA LEU A 253 -0.46 18.86 16.51
C LEU A 253 -1.27 17.91 17.39
N ASP A 254 -0.64 16.82 17.85
CA ASP A 254 -1.23 15.80 18.72
C ASP A 254 -2.36 14.96 18.09
N GLN A 255 -2.72 15.14 16.80
CA GLN A 255 -3.80 14.44 16.09
C GLN A 255 -3.31 13.49 14.97
N GLY A 256 -2.04 13.18 14.91
CA GLY A 256 -1.44 12.35 13.87
C GLY A 256 -2.04 10.94 13.76
N PHE A 257 -2.47 10.33 14.88
CA PHE A 257 -3.09 9.00 14.87
C PHE A 257 -4.36 8.94 14.02
N THR A 258 -5.22 9.96 14.07
CA THR A 258 -6.43 10.03 13.25
C THR A 258 -6.09 10.06 11.76
N LYS A 259 -5.03 10.79 11.38
CA LYS A 259 -4.55 10.84 9.99
C LYS A 259 -4.01 9.49 9.52
N ALA A 260 -3.24 8.79 10.38
CA ALA A 260 -2.74 7.44 10.09
C ALA A 260 -3.86 6.46 9.73
N MET A 261 -4.94 6.47 10.50
CA MET A 261 -6.07 5.55 10.33
C MET A 261 -6.80 5.72 9.00
N HIS A 262 -6.87 6.93 8.44
CA HIS A 262 -7.49 7.15 7.13
C HIS A 262 -6.74 6.41 6.01
N GLY A 263 -5.41 6.48 6.01
CA GLY A 263 -4.61 5.75 5.03
C GLY A 263 -4.74 4.22 5.17
N ILE A 264 -4.62 3.69 6.41
CA ILE A 264 -4.68 2.25 6.71
C ILE A 264 -5.99 1.62 6.19
N ASN A 265 -7.12 2.29 6.36
CA ASN A 265 -8.41 1.74 5.97
C ASN A 265 -8.55 1.58 4.45
N ASN A 266 -8.04 2.52 3.67
CA ASN A 266 -8.05 2.42 2.20
C ASN A 266 -7.19 1.24 1.71
N GLY A 267 -6.04 0.99 2.35
CA GLY A 267 -5.15 -0.11 2.01
C GLY A 267 -5.76 -1.51 2.22
N ARG A 268 -6.59 -1.68 3.27
CA ARG A 268 -7.21 -2.97 3.60
C ARG A 268 -8.10 -3.52 2.50
N LEU A 269 -8.91 -2.66 1.88
CA LEU A 269 -9.81 -3.10 0.81
C LEU A 269 -9.04 -3.54 -0.45
N GLY A 270 -8.01 -2.78 -0.85
CA GLY A 270 -7.15 -3.16 -1.97
C GLY A 270 -6.45 -4.51 -1.73
N MET A 271 -5.99 -4.77 -0.50
CA MET A 271 -5.40 -6.05 -0.12
C MET A 271 -6.38 -7.22 -0.28
N SER A 272 -7.66 -7.02 0.08
CA SER A 272 -8.70 -8.04 -0.14
C SER A 272 -8.83 -8.40 -1.62
N GLY A 273 -8.81 -7.42 -2.53
CA GLY A 273 -8.81 -7.64 -3.98
C GLY A 273 -7.61 -8.47 -4.44
N LYS A 274 -6.40 -8.13 -3.96
CA LYS A 274 -5.18 -8.89 -4.27
C LYS A 274 -5.28 -10.35 -3.83
N CYS A 275 -5.70 -10.61 -2.60
CA CYS A 275 -5.85 -11.97 -2.08
C CYS A 275 -6.85 -12.78 -2.91
N ILE A 276 -8.01 -12.20 -3.25
CA ILE A 276 -9.04 -12.85 -4.08
C ILE A 276 -8.48 -13.17 -5.47
N GLY A 277 -7.82 -12.21 -6.13
CA GLY A 277 -7.22 -12.40 -7.44
C GLY A 277 -6.15 -13.49 -7.46
N SER A 278 -5.26 -13.48 -6.45
CA SER A 278 -4.22 -14.52 -6.29
C SER A 278 -4.83 -15.90 -6.06
N ALA A 279 -5.88 -15.99 -5.23
CA ALA A 279 -6.58 -17.24 -4.97
C ALA A 279 -7.28 -17.78 -6.24
N GLN A 280 -7.90 -16.90 -7.05
CA GLN A 280 -8.50 -17.28 -8.34
C GLN A 280 -7.44 -17.80 -9.31
N TRP A 281 -6.27 -17.17 -9.38
CA TRP A 281 -5.16 -17.66 -10.19
C TRP A 281 -4.67 -19.03 -9.71
N ALA A 282 -4.41 -19.19 -8.41
CA ALA A 282 -3.95 -20.45 -7.82
C ALA A 282 -4.94 -21.59 -8.06
N LEU A 283 -6.24 -21.34 -7.87
CA LEU A 283 -7.28 -22.31 -8.14
C LEU A 283 -7.31 -22.75 -9.61
N LYS A 284 -7.14 -21.78 -10.54
CA LYS A 284 -7.02 -22.12 -11.96
C LYS A 284 -5.84 -23.04 -12.24
N GLN A 285 -4.65 -22.75 -11.68
CA GLN A 285 -3.48 -23.62 -11.83
C GLN A 285 -3.73 -25.02 -11.26
N ALA A 286 -4.39 -25.10 -10.10
CA ALA A 286 -4.74 -26.39 -9.48
C ALA A 286 -5.70 -27.20 -10.37
N ILE A 287 -6.71 -26.57 -10.98
CA ILE A 287 -7.65 -27.21 -11.90
C ILE A 287 -6.93 -27.70 -13.17
N ASP A 288 -6.11 -26.83 -13.78
CA ASP A 288 -5.36 -27.17 -15.00
C ASP A 288 -4.43 -28.38 -14.73
N TYR A 289 -3.71 -28.38 -13.60
CA TYR A 289 -2.86 -29.48 -13.21
C TYR A 289 -3.66 -30.77 -12.90
N ALA A 290 -4.78 -30.65 -12.21
CA ALA A 290 -5.64 -31.80 -11.88
C ALA A 290 -6.20 -32.51 -13.13
N ASN A 291 -6.41 -31.75 -14.21
CA ASN A 291 -6.85 -32.31 -15.50
C ASN A 291 -5.71 -32.93 -16.33
N MET A 292 -4.46 -32.60 -16.01
CA MET A 292 -3.27 -33.10 -16.73
C MET A 292 -2.58 -34.26 -16.02
N ARG A 293 -2.39 -34.18 -14.70
CA ARG A 293 -1.66 -35.19 -13.91
C ARG A 293 -2.47 -36.48 -13.79
N LYS A 294 -1.84 -37.63 -14.11
CA LYS A 294 -2.46 -38.93 -13.99
C LYS A 294 -1.85 -39.75 -12.86
N THR A 295 -2.70 -40.46 -12.11
CA THR A 295 -2.35 -41.46 -11.10
C THR A 295 -3.39 -42.56 -11.13
N PHE A 296 -3.01 -43.82 -10.90
CA PHE A 296 -3.91 -44.99 -10.92
C PHE A 296 -4.75 -45.10 -12.22
N GLY A 297 -4.14 -44.74 -13.36
CA GLY A 297 -4.76 -44.88 -14.69
C GLY A 297 -5.73 -43.78 -15.10
N LYS A 298 -5.99 -42.77 -14.27
CA LYS A 298 -6.89 -41.64 -14.56
C LYS A 298 -6.32 -40.29 -14.12
N THR A 299 -6.94 -39.18 -14.53
CA THR A 299 -6.50 -37.84 -14.07
C THR A 299 -6.79 -37.68 -12.58
N ILE A 300 -5.97 -36.92 -11.87
CA ILE A 300 -6.22 -36.70 -10.43
C ILE A 300 -7.52 -35.94 -10.20
N GLY A 301 -7.98 -35.12 -11.15
CA GLY A 301 -9.28 -34.48 -11.11
C GLY A 301 -10.49 -35.39 -11.11
N GLU A 302 -10.31 -36.70 -11.46
CA GLU A 302 -11.37 -37.69 -11.36
C GLU A 302 -11.47 -38.36 -9.96
N HIS A 303 -10.54 -37.99 -9.04
CA HIS A 303 -10.62 -38.45 -7.65
C HIS A 303 -11.47 -37.51 -6.82
N GLN A 304 -12.47 -38.03 -6.11
CA GLN A 304 -13.46 -37.26 -5.34
C GLN A 304 -12.79 -36.31 -4.31
N THR A 305 -11.69 -36.73 -3.66
CA THR A 305 -10.96 -35.91 -2.73
C THR A 305 -10.44 -34.62 -3.38
N ILE A 306 -9.90 -34.72 -4.60
CA ILE A 306 -9.42 -33.55 -5.36
C ILE A 306 -10.59 -32.68 -5.80
N GLN A 307 -11.70 -33.28 -6.23
CA GLN A 307 -12.92 -32.54 -6.58
C GLN A 307 -13.46 -31.74 -5.39
N ASN A 308 -13.49 -32.37 -4.20
CA ASN A 308 -13.92 -31.66 -2.97
C ASN A 308 -13.02 -30.50 -2.64
N MET A 309 -11.69 -30.66 -2.69
CA MET A 309 -10.74 -29.55 -2.44
C MET A 309 -10.93 -28.38 -3.41
N ILE A 310 -11.14 -28.68 -4.69
CA ILE A 310 -11.41 -27.66 -5.72
C ILE A 310 -12.75 -26.95 -5.47
N ALA A 311 -13.80 -27.71 -5.15
CA ALA A 311 -15.13 -27.18 -4.89
C ALA A 311 -15.16 -26.27 -3.64
N GLU A 312 -14.55 -26.73 -2.55
CA GLU A 312 -14.43 -25.94 -1.30
C GLU A 312 -13.65 -24.64 -1.54
N SER A 313 -12.50 -24.72 -2.22
CA SER A 313 -11.72 -23.54 -2.58
C SER A 313 -12.51 -22.55 -3.44
N ALA A 314 -13.29 -23.06 -4.41
CA ALA A 314 -14.13 -22.19 -5.25
C ALA A 314 -15.25 -21.52 -4.46
N MET A 315 -15.86 -22.22 -3.51
CA MET A 315 -16.89 -21.65 -2.61
C MET A 315 -16.30 -20.57 -1.69
N ASP A 316 -15.13 -20.82 -1.10
CA ASP A 316 -14.47 -19.86 -0.22
C ASP A 316 -14.08 -18.58 -0.97
N ILE A 317 -13.50 -18.71 -2.17
CA ILE A 317 -13.16 -17.55 -3.03
C ILE A 317 -14.42 -16.77 -3.41
N TYR A 318 -15.50 -17.46 -3.78
CA TYR A 318 -16.78 -16.84 -4.10
C TYR A 318 -17.35 -16.08 -2.92
N ALA A 319 -17.37 -16.68 -1.73
CA ALA A 319 -17.85 -16.05 -0.50
C ALA A 319 -17.00 -14.81 -0.14
N ALA A 320 -15.67 -14.94 -0.12
CA ALA A 320 -14.76 -13.84 0.17
C ALA A 320 -14.93 -12.67 -0.81
N ARG A 321 -15.06 -12.96 -2.10
CA ARG A 321 -15.29 -11.94 -3.14
C ARG A 321 -16.59 -11.17 -2.91
N ASN A 322 -17.68 -11.87 -2.64
CA ASN A 322 -18.97 -11.21 -2.40
C ASN A 322 -18.97 -10.38 -1.11
N MET A 323 -18.31 -10.85 -0.04
CA MET A 323 -18.15 -10.09 1.20
C MET A 323 -17.33 -8.81 0.95
N ALA A 324 -16.22 -8.88 0.23
CA ALA A 324 -15.39 -7.73 -0.09
C ALA A 324 -16.13 -6.71 -0.98
N LEU A 325 -16.86 -7.18 -2.01
CA LEU A 325 -17.71 -6.33 -2.85
C LEU A 325 -18.83 -5.65 -2.07
N HIS A 326 -19.48 -6.37 -1.15
CA HIS A 326 -20.51 -5.81 -0.28
C HIS A 326 -19.93 -4.73 0.64
N CYS A 327 -18.73 -4.96 1.19
CA CYS A 327 -18.03 -3.96 1.99
C CYS A 327 -17.71 -2.70 1.15
N ALA A 328 -17.14 -2.87 -0.04
CA ALA A 328 -16.85 -1.78 -0.97
C ALA A 328 -18.11 -0.98 -1.33
N TRP A 329 -19.20 -1.68 -1.65
CA TRP A 329 -20.49 -1.09 -1.95
C TRP A 329 -21.06 -0.28 -0.78
N LYS A 330 -20.98 -0.81 0.45
CA LYS A 330 -21.41 -0.06 1.65
C LYS A 330 -20.62 1.24 1.81
N ILE A 331 -19.29 1.19 1.70
CA ILE A 331 -18.44 2.37 1.83
C ILE A 331 -18.84 3.42 0.80
N GLU A 332 -19.01 3.03 -0.46
CA GLU A 332 -19.37 3.94 -1.55
C GLU A 332 -20.75 4.57 -1.36
N ASN A 333 -21.75 3.77 -0.98
CA ASN A 333 -23.13 4.28 -0.81
C ASN A 333 -23.33 5.07 0.48
N THR A 334 -22.57 4.78 1.53
CA THR A 334 -22.62 5.58 2.76
C THR A 334 -22.06 6.99 2.53
N LYS A 335 -20.99 7.13 1.77
CA LYS A 335 -20.48 8.45 1.35
C LYS A 335 -21.53 9.26 0.58
N LYS A 336 -22.30 8.62 -0.30
CA LYS A 336 -23.37 9.26 -1.10
C LYS A 336 -24.57 9.71 -0.26
N THR A 337 -24.98 8.94 0.77
CA THR A 337 -26.17 9.23 1.59
C THR A 337 -25.93 10.28 2.67
N THR A 338 -24.72 10.46 3.12
CA THR A 338 -24.39 11.40 4.20
C THR A 338 -23.98 12.78 3.69
N GLY A 339 -23.91 12.97 2.36
CA GLY A 339 -23.49 14.20 1.69
C GLY A 339 -22.38 14.87 2.51
N GLU A 340 -21.23 15.10 2.02
CA GLU A 340 -19.98 15.62 2.59
C GLU A 340 -19.98 16.32 3.97
N ARG A 341 -21.07 16.20 4.76
CA ARG A 341 -21.17 16.74 6.09
C ARG A 341 -20.45 15.86 7.09
N ASN A 342 -19.27 16.31 7.49
CA ASN A 342 -18.56 15.94 8.74
C ASN A 342 -18.82 14.52 9.23
N LEU A 343 -18.39 13.52 8.46
CA LEU A 343 -18.12 12.23 9.03
C LEU A 343 -16.75 12.31 9.70
N ASP A 344 -16.76 12.63 11.00
CA ASP A 344 -15.71 12.11 11.85
C ASP A 344 -15.57 10.63 11.51
N GLY A 345 -14.48 10.27 10.79
CA GLY A 345 -14.27 8.94 10.22
C GLY A 345 -14.25 7.79 11.21
N LYS A 346 -14.65 8.06 12.45
CA LYS A 346 -14.64 7.15 13.59
C LYS A 346 -15.74 6.10 13.59
N SER A 347 -16.93 6.35 13.03
CA SER A 347 -18.03 5.42 13.24
C SER A 347 -18.33 4.48 12.07
N LEU A 348 -18.11 4.90 10.83
CA LEU A 348 -18.57 4.14 9.65
C LEU A 348 -17.52 3.20 9.06
N LEU A 349 -16.25 3.60 9.00
CA LEU A 349 -15.18 2.71 8.51
C LEU A 349 -14.81 1.63 9.55
N TYR A 350 -14.79 1.97 10.84
CA TYR A 350 -14.51 1.00 11.89
C TYR A 350 -15.62 -0.07 12.05
N GLY A 351 -16.87 0.32 11.96
CA GLY A 351 -18.01 -0.61 12.05
C GLY A 351 -18.13 -1.53 10.84
N ASN A 352 -17.93 -1.00 9.63
CA ASN A 352 -18.19 -1.74 8.39
C ASN A 352 -17.01 -2.64 7.96
N VAL A 353 -15.77 -2.21 8.16
CA VAL A 353 -14.58 -3.05 7.81
C VAL A 353 -14.40 -4.16 8.84
N ARG A 354 -14.62 -3.91 10.13
CA ARG A 354 -14.57 -4.95 11.17
C ARG A 354 -15.67 -6.01 11.05
N ALA A 355 -16.80 -5.67 10.43
CA ALA A 355 -17.90 -6.61 10.19
C ALA A 355 -17.73 -7.42 8.89
N CYS A 356 -16.75 -7.08 8.05
CA CYS A 356 -16.53 -7.70 6.75
C CYS A 356 -15.17 -8.43 6.63
N ILE A 357 -14.26 -8.31 7.59
CA ILE A 357 -12.99 -9.01 7.73
C ILE A 357 -13.02 -9.83 9.04
#